data_0941d7962e56c892558f058c7a5a6c5a
#
_entry.id   0941d7962e56c892558f058c7a5a6c5a
#
_cell.length_a   1.000
_cell.length_b   1.000
_cell.length_c   1.000
_cell.angle_alpha   90.00
_cell.angle_beta   90.00
_cell.angle_gamma   90.00
#
_symmetry.space_group_name_H-M   'P 1'
#
loop_
_entity.id
_entity.type
_entity.pdbx_description
1 polymer ?
#
loop_
_entity_poly.entity_id
_entity_poly.type
_entity_poly.pdbx_seq_one_letter_code
_entity_poly.pdbx_strand_id
1 'polypeptide(L)'
;RQLKGRIDLVGRQIEECQKAPTALCKEHFPKQYERLQTIPGVKERAATAIISETGIDMKMFATASCLVGWCGLKPRNDVSNGHYKSRKVTHGNRYLRQILIEIAWAASRTRNCFFSNFSYIQTTVKKKSKMKIQVAIARKILVAVWHMLSKEEDFIDVYLKRLEEQRAMEENIRLLESFMAN
;
A
#
# COMPACT_ATOMS: atom_id res chain seq x y z
N ARG A 1 -21.84 30.24 -7.14
CA ARG A 1 -20.55 30.88 -7.47
C ARG A 1 -19.63 30.98 -6.26
N GLN A 2 -20.10 31.45 -5.11
CA GLN A 2 -19.24 31.61 -3.89
C GLN A 2 -18.65 30.29 -3.37
N LEU A 3 -19.41 29.18 -3.36
CA LEU A 3 -18.92 27.87 -2.93
C LEU A 3 -17.79 27.36 -3.82
N LYS A 4 -17.88 27.54 -5.13
CA LYS A 4 -16.82 27.14 -6.05
C LYS A 4 -15.53 27.91 -5.79
N GLY A 5 -15.60 29.23 -5.62
CA GLY A 5 -14.43 30.05 -5.29
C GLY A 5 -13.76 29.65 -3.98
N ARG A 6 -14.55 29.24 -2.96
CA ARG A 6 -13.99 28.72 -1.69
C ARG A 6 -13.29 27.36 -1.85
N ILE A 7 -13.87 26.45 -2.65
CA ILE A 7 -13.26 25.16 -2.96
C ILE A 7 -11.93 25.36 -3.69
N ASP A 8 -11.91 26.23 -4.71
CA ASP A 8 -10.71 26.54 -5.49
C ASP A 8 -9.61 27.20 -4.63
N LEU A 9 -9.99 28.07 -3.67
CA LEU A 9 -9.05 28.69 -2.73
C LEU A 9 -8.45 27.67 -1.79
N VAL A 10 -9.28 26.83 -1.14
CA VAL A 10 -8.82 25.78 -0.24
C VAL A 10 -7.96 24.76 -0.99
N GLY A 11 -8.32 24.41 -2.22
CA GLY A 11 -7.53 23.52 -3.08
C GLY A 11 -6.11 24.06 -3.28
N ARG A 12 -5.95 25.33 -3.63
CA ARG A 12 -4.64 25.99 -3.78
C ARG A 12 -3.84 26.00 -2.48
N GLN A 13 -4.48 26.33 -1.37
CA GLN A 13 -3.82 26.31 -0.05
C GLN A 13 -3.32 24.91 0.34
N ILE A 14 -4.10 23.86 0.04
CA ILE A 14 -3.68 22.47 0.25
C ILE A 14 -2.47 22.13 -0.62
N GLU A 15 -2.48 22.52 -1.90
CA GLU A 15 -1.33 22.29 -2.81
C GLU A 15 -0.08 23.01 -2.33
N GLU A 16 -0.19 24.25 -1.89
CA GLU A 16 0.94 25.02 -1.32
C GLU A 16 1.51 24.36 -0.07
N CYS A 17 0.64 23.93 0.87
CA CYS A 17 1.05 23.21 2.06
C CYS A 17 1.74 21.87 1.75
N GLN A 18 1.42 21.22 0.63
CA GLN A 18 2.01 19.94 0.23
C GLN A 18 3.36 20.10 -0.49
N LYS A 19 3.63 21.25 -1.11
CA LYS A 19 4.89 21.49 -1.86
C LYS A 19 6.10 21.43 -0.95
N ALA A 20 6.09 22.09 0.19
CA ALA A 20 7.24 22.16 1.08
C ALA A 20 7.67 20.79 1.65
N PRO A 21 6.77 19.96 2.24
CA PRO A 21 7.13 18.61 2.69
C PRO A 21 7.62 17.71 1.55
N THR A 22 7.01 17.82 0.36
CA THR A 22 7.42 17.03 -0.80
C THR A 22 8.81 17.41 -1.28
N ALA A 23 9.12 18.72 -1.31
CA ALA A 23 10.45 19.21 -1.66
C ALA A 23 11.51 18.72 -0.65
N LEU A 24 11.23 18.81 0.64
CA LEU A 24 12.10 18.29 1.70
C LEU A 24 12.34 16.78 1.58
N CYS A 25 11.31 16.01 1.28
CA CYS A 25 11.46 14.56 1.08
C CYS A 25 12.32 14.23 -0.15
N LYS A 26 12.18 14.98 -1.25
CA LYS A 26 12.99 14.82 -2.47
C LYS A 26 14.44 15.23 -2.24
N GLU A 27 14.69 16.26 -1.44
CA GLU A 27 16.03 16.77 -1.14
C GLU A 27 16.78 15.85 -0.17
N HIS A 28 16.15 15.48 0.95
CA HIS A 28 16.83 14.75 2.01
C HIS A 28 16.74 13.22 1.89
N PHE A 29 15.70 12.70 1.25
CA PHE A 29 15.42 11.25 1.17
C PHE A 29 15.03 10.78 -0.24
N PRO A 30 15.76 11.17 -1.31
CA PRO A 30 15.36 10.92 -2.71
C PRO A 30 15.16 9.42 -2.97
N LYS A 31 16.11 8.59 -2.55
CA LYS A 31 16.05 7.12 -2.77
C LYS A 31 14.84 6.47 -2.10
N GLN A 32 14.59 6.79 -0.83
CA GLN A 32 13.47 6.24 -0.07
C GLN A 32 12.13 6.74 -0.64
N TYR A 33 12.09 8.00 -1.04
CA TYR A 33 10.93 8.63 -1.64
C TYR A 33 10.55 7.99 -2.98
N GLU A 34 11.52 7.76 -3.88
CA GLU A 34 11.31 7.06 -5.16
C GLU A 34 10.93 5.59 -4.94
N ARG A 35 11.63 4.92 -4.05
CA ARG A 35 11.39 3.53 -3.69
C ARG A 35 9.95 3.29 -3.22
N LEU A 36 9.42 4.13 -2.34
CA LEU A 36 8.03 4.01 -1.90
C LEU A 36 7.01 4.13 -3.03
N GLN A 37 7.32 4.88 -4.09
CA GLN A 37 6.46 5.05 -5.25
C GLN A 37 6.40 3.82 -6.17
N THR A 38 7.27 2.83 -5.98
CA THR A 38 7.17 1.53 -6.66
C THR A 38 5.99 0.70 -6.17
N ILE A 39 5.45 1.00 -4.98
CA ILE A 39 4.26 0.32 -4.45
C ILE A 39 3.03 0.76 -5.24
N PRO A 40 2.22 -0.17 -5.79
CA PRO A 40 0.97 0.17 -6.46
C PRO A 40 0.06 1.04 -5.59
N GLY A 41 -0.39 2.17 -6.14
CA GLY A 41 -1.25 3.13 -5.43
C GLY A 41 -0.52 4.17 -4.58
N VAL A 42 0.79 4.08 -4.40
CA VAL A 42 1.59 5.12 -3.75
C VAL A 42 2.07 6.13 -4.81
N LYS A 43 1.71 7.39 -4.62
CA LYS A 43 2.16 8.53 -5.42
C LYS A 43 2.89 9.52 -4.52
N GLU A 44 3.39 10.63 -5.08
CA GLU A 44 4.18 11.65 -4.39
C GLU A 44 3.62 12.05 -3.03
N ARG A 45 2.34 12.43 -2.96
CA ARG A 45 1.67 12.82 -1.72
C ARG A 45 1.67 11.69 -0.68
N ALA A 46 1.41 10.46 -1.11
CA ALA A 46 1.35 9.31 -0.22
C ALA A 46 2.75 8.93 0.30
N ALA A 47 3.77 8.96 -0.56
CA ALA A 47 5.16 8.73 -0.17
C ALA A 47 5.64 9.78 0.84
N THR A 48 5.39 11.07 0.57
CA THR A 48 5.69 12.17 1.50
C THR A 48 5.03 11.94 2.86
N ALA A 49 3.74 11.61 2.88
CA ALA A 49 2.99 11.40 4.12
C ALA A 49 3.49 10.17 4.91
N ILE A 50 3.86 9.09 4.23
CA ILE A 50 4.46 7.92 4.89
C ILE A 50 5.77 8.32 5.55
N ILE A 51 6.69 8.98 4.82
CA ILE A 51 7.99 9.41 5.36
C ILE A 51 7.81 10.39 6.53
N SER A 52 6.88 11.34 6.41
CA SER A 52 6.62 12.33 7.47
C SER A 52 6.11 11.70 8.77
N GLU A 53 5.33 10.62 8.68
CA GLU A 53 4.75 9.96 9.84
C GLU A 53 5.66 8.87 10.44
N THR A 54 6.36 8.10 9.61
CA THR A 54 7.16 6.95 10.07
C THR A 54 8.64 7.26 10.21
N GLY A 55 9.12 8.34 9.57
CA GLY A 55 10.54 8.52 9.31
C GLY A 55 11.07 7.48 8.32
N ILE A 56 12.39 7.49 8.12
CA ILE A 56 13.09 6.53 7.25
C ILE A 56 13.85 5.47 8.05
N ASP A 57 14.18 5.76 9.33
CA ASP A 57 14.92 4.83 10.20
C ASP A 57 13.96 3.82 10.83
N MET A 58 13.92 2.62 10.26
CA MET A 58 13.09 1.53 10.75
C MET A 58 13.63 0.87 12.01
N LYS A 59 14.80 1.25 12.54
CA LYS A 59 15.30 0.78 13.85
C LYS A 59 14.38 1.20 15.00
N MET A 60 13.62 2.28 14.82
CA MET A 60 12.58 2.69 15.77
C MET A 60 11.47 1.64 15.95
N PHE A 61 11.28 0.76 14.97
CA PHE A 61 10.29 -0.31 14.99
C PHE A 61 11.01 -1.66 14.85
N ALA A 62 11.21 -2.37 15.96
CA ALA A 62 11.92 -3.64 15.99
C ALA A 62 11.42 -4.67 14.96
N THR A 63 10.13 -4.62 14.62
CA THR A 63 9.51 -5.49 13.61
C THR A 63 8.42 -4.74 12.83
N ALA A 64 8.10 -5.23 11.64
CA ALA A 64 6.95 -4.74 10.87
C ALA A 64 5.63 -4.81 11.69
N SER A 65 5.50 -5.79 12.58
CA SER A 65 4.33 -5.92 13.47
C SER A 65 4.23 -4.78 14.48
N CYS A 66 5.37 -4.24 14.95
CA CYS A 66 5.40 -3.06 15.82
C CYS A 66 4.89 -1.82 15.10
N LEU A 67 5.37 -1.57 13.87
CA LEU A 67 4.91 -0.47 13.03
C LEU A 67 3.41 -0.58 12.73
N VAL A 68 2.93 -1.78 12.38
CA VAL A 68 1.50 -2.06 12.13
C VAL A 68 0.66 -1.81 13.39
N GLY A 69 1.16 -2.20 14.56
CA GLY A 69 0.51 -1.92 15.85
C GLY A 69 0.44 -0.43 16.16
N TRP A 70 1.55 0.27 15.97
CA TRP A 70 1.64 1.71 16.16
C TRP A 70 0.70 2.49 15.23
N CYS A 71 0.54 2.05 13.98
CA CYS A 71 -0.41 2.62 13.03
C CYS A 71 -1.89 2.29 13.36
N GLY A 72 -2.15 1.31 14.24
CA GLY A 72 -3.50 0.88 14.57
C GLY A 72 -4.15 0.00 13.49
N LEU A 73 -3.35 -0.77 12.74
CA LEU A 73 -3.84 -1.74 11.74
C LEU A 73 -3.76 -3.19 12.24
N LYS A 74 -3.38 -3.40 13.50
CA LYS A 74 -3.35 -4.73 14.12
C LYS A 74 -4.74 -5.08 14.68
N PRO A 75 -5.30 -6.26 14.40
CA PRO A 75 -6.52 -6.70 15.07
C PRO A 75 -6.23 -6.95 16.56
N ARG A 76 -7.15 -6.59 17.44
CA ARG A 76 -7.00 -6.81 18.88
C ARG A 76 -6.98 -8.29 19.23
N ASN A 77 -7.82 -9.09 18.56
CA ASN A 77 -8.00 -10.51 18.85
C ASN A 77 -8.28 -10.77 20.34
N ASP A 78 -9.09 -9.92 20.96
CA ASP A 78 -9.46 -10.06 22.36
C ASP A 78 -10.31 -11.34 22.53
N VAL A 79 -9.71 -12.35 23.12
CA VAL A 79 -10.33 -13.64 23.40
C VAL A 79 -10.45 -13.81 24.91
N SER A 80 -11.62 -14.20 25.39
CA SER A 80 -11.84 -14.55 26.79
C SER A 80 -12.70 -15.82 26.83
N ASN A 81 -12.23 -16.82 27.53
CA ASN A 81 -12.90 -18.13 27.65
C ASN A 81 -13.29 -18.76 26.29
N GLY A 82 -12.35 -18.69 25.31
CA GLY A 82 -12.56 -19.22 23.96
C GLY A 82 -13.47 -18.37 23.03
N HIS A 83 -14.08 -17.31 23.54
CA HIS A 83 -14.93 -16.42 22.76
C HIS A 83 -14.23 -15.11 22.38
N TYR A 84 -14.36 -14.72 21.10
CA TYR A 84 -13.85 -13.42 20.61
C TYR A 84 -14.70 -12.26 21.13
N LYS A 85 -14.15 -11.44 22.03
CA LYS A 85 -14.80 -10.21 22.51
C LYS A 85 -14.75 -9.10 21.48
N SER A 86 -13.63 -8.93 20.78
CA SER A 86 -13.47 -7.90 19.76
C SER A 86 -12.46 -8.31 18.69
N ARG A 87 -12.85 -8.07 17.43
CA ARG A 87 -11.99 -8.19 16.23
C ARG A 87 -11.67 -6.82 15.63
N LYS A 88 -11.98 -5.73 16.34
CA LYS A 88 -11.68 -4.37 15.89
C LYS A 88 -10.16 -4.16 15.86
N VAL A 89 -9.70 -3.28 15.00
CA VAL A 89 -8.30 -2.86 14.98
C VAL A 89 -7.95 -2.03 16.23
N THR A 90 -6.66 -2.02 16.60
CA THR A 90 -6.15 -1.21 17.69
C THR A 90 -6.30 0.29 17.39
N HIS A 91 -6.25 1.12 18.44
CA HIS A 91 -6.01 2.55 18.25
C HIS A 91 -4.55 2.77 17.86
N GLY A 92 -4.27 3.85 17.13
CA GLY A 92 -2.92 4.17 16.67
C GLY A 92 -2.90 5.48 15.88
N ASN A 93 -1.84 5.72 15.12
CA ASN A 93 -1.70 6.91 14.30
C ASN A 93 -2.82 7.00 13.25
N ARG A 94 -3.77 7.93 13.49
CA ARG A 94 -4.95 8.10 12.63
C ARG A 94 -4.62 8.67 11.26
N TYR A 95 -3.59 9.51 11.17
CA TYR A 95 -3.18 10.16 9.92
C TYR A 95 -2.57 9.15 8.95
N LEU A 96 -1.56 8.41 9.40
CA LEU A 96 -0.96 7.35 8.60
C LEU A 96 -1.99 6.28 8.20
N ARG A 97 -2.86 5.87 9.14
CA ARG A 97 -3.90 4.88 8.83
C ARG A 97 -4.87 5.34 7.75
N GLN A 98 -5.30 6.61 7.77
CA GLN A 98 -6.18 7.17 6.74
C GLN A 98 -5.53 7.11 5.37
N ILE A 99 -4.29 7.58 5.26
CA ILE A 99 -3.52 7.58 4.02
C ILE A 99 -3.32 6.16 3.49
N LEU A 100 -2.97 5.20 4.36
CA LEU A 100 -2.80 3.81 3.97
C LEU A 100 -4.10 3.16 3.46
N ILE A 101 -5.25 3.54 4.00
CA ILE A 101 -6.55 3.08 3.50
C ILE A 101 -6.84 3.70 2.12
N GLU A 102 -6.53 4.98 1.90
CA GLU A 102 -6.65 5.63 0.59
C GLU A 102 -5.75 4.95 -0.45
N ILE A 103 -4.48 4.67 -0.09
CA ILE A 103 -3.55 3.90 -0.93
C ILE A 103 -4.12 2.51 -1.22
N ALA A 104 -4.67 1.82 -0.22
CA ALA A 104 -5.26 0.49 -0.40
C ALA A 104 -6.42 0.50 -1.41
N TRP A 105 -7.27 1.52 -1.38
CA TRP A 105 -8.32 1.70 -2.39
C TRP A 105 -7.74 1.94 -3.80
N ALA A 106 -6.67 2.70 -3.94
CA ALA A 106 -6.00 2.90 -5.22
C ALA A 106 -5.33 1.61 -5.70
N ALA A 107 -4.57 0.94 -4.83
CA ALA A 107 -3.88 -0.32 -5.12
C ALA A 107 -4.85 -1.44 -5.53
N SER A 108 -6.01 -1.53 -4.87
CA SER A 108 -7.03 -2.54 -5.20
C SER A 108 -7.68 -2.35 -6.58
N ARG A 109 -7.53 -1.18 -7.20
CA ARG A 109 -8.02 -0.86 -8.55
C ARG A 109 -6.92 -0.90 -9.61
N THR A 110 -5.65 -0.98 -9.21
CA THR A 110 -4.53 -1.08 -10.14
C THR A 110 -4.52 -2.47 -10.77
N ARG A 111 -4.62 -2.52 -12.12
CA ARG A 111 -4.66 -3.80 -12.84
C ARG A 111 -3.36 -4.57 -12.70
N ASN A 112 -3.45 -5.88 -12.77
CA ASN A 112 -2.30 -6.81 -12.82
C ASN A 112 -1.32 -6.64 -11.64
N CYS A 113 -1.81 -6.37 -10.42
CA CYS A 113 -0.97 -6.32 -9.23
C CYS A 113 -1.51 -7.24 -8.13
N PHE A 114 -0.65 -7.58 -7.19
CA PHE A 114 -1.00 -8.42 -6.05
C PHE A 114 -2.23 -7.92 -5.29
N PHE A 115 -2.32 -6.60 -5.05
CA PHE A 115 -3.39 -6.02 -4.23
C PHE A 115 -4.75 -6.09 -4.91
N SER A 116 -4.82 -5.91 -6.24
CA SER A 116 -6.08 -6.03 -6.99
C SER A 116 -6.55 -7.48 -7.02
N ASN A 117 -5.65 -8.43 -7.29
CA ASN A 117 -5.96 -9.85 -7.26
C ASN A 117 -6.39 -10.31 -5.85
N PHE A 118 -5.67 -9.90 -4.81
CA PHE A 118 -6.04 -10.17 -3.43
C PHE A 118 -7.44 -9.61 -3.09
N SER A 119 -7.72 -8.37 -3.50
CA SER A 119 -9.03 -7.74 -3.31
C SER A 119 -10.13 -8.55 -4.01
N TYR A 120 -9.93 -8.91 -5.27
CA TYR A 120 -10.88 -9.71 -6.05
C TYR A 120 -11.19 -11.06 -5.37
N ILE A 121 -10.17 -11.84 -5.03
CA ILE A 121 -10.35 -13.15 -4.39
C ILE A 121 -11.11 -13.01 -3.06
N GLN A 122 -10.72 -12.04 -2.22
CA GLN A 122 -11.32 -11.90 -0.90
C GLN A 122 -12.75 -11.36 -0.94
N THR A 123 -13.08 -10.49 -1.90
CA THR A 123 -14.42 -9.89 -2.01
C THR A 123 -15.37 -10.74 -2.85
N THR A 124 -14.92 -11.23 -4.00
CA THR A 124 -15.78 -11.93 -4.96
C THR A 124 -15.88 -13.42 -4.63
N VAL A 125 -14.75 -14.09 -4.42
CA VAL A 125 -14.74 -15.54 -4.16
C VAL A 125 -15.10 -15.83 -2.70
N LYS A 126 -14.44 -15.15 -1.74
CA LYS A 126 -14.64 -15.38 -0.29
C LYS A 126 -15.74 -14.51 0.32
N LYS A 127 -16.42 -13.67 -0.46
CA LYS A 127 -17.57 -12.82 -0.07
C LYS A 127 -17.34 -12.00 1.21
N LYS A 128 -16.10 -11.55 1.44
CA LYS A 128 -15.78 -10.74 2.62
C LYS A 128 -16.12 -9.26 2.37
N SER A 129 -16.40 -8.53 3.45
CA SER A 129 -16.68 -7.10 3.40
C SER A 129 -15.51 -6.30 2.79
N LYS A 130 -15.79 -5.45 1.78
CA LYS A 130 -14.81 -4.59 1.11
C LYS A 130 -13.98 -3.75 2.10
N MET A 131 -14.61 -3.16 3.11
CA MET A 131 -13.90 -2.35 4.12
C MET A 131 -12.86 -3.15 4.90
N LYS A 132 -13.19 -4.39 5.30
CA LYS A 132 -12.24 -5.29 5.98
C LYS A 132 -11.04 -5.62 5.08
N ILE A 133 -11.28 -5.77 3.78
CA ILE A 133 -10.22 -6.07 2.81
C ILE A 133 -9.31 -4.85 2.61
N GLN A 134 -9.85 -3.62 2.55
CA GLN A 134 -9.02 -2.42 2.47
C GLN A 134 -8.09 -2.27 3.68
N VAL A 135 -8.57 -2.54 4.88
CA VAL A 135 -7.73 -2.55 6.08
C VAL A 135 -6.64 -3.63 6.00
N ALA A 136 -6.96 -4.81 5.45
CA ALA A 136 -5.98 -5.88 5.27
C ALA A 136 -4.91 -5.51 4.21
N ILE A 137 -5.30 -4.85 3.12
CA ILE A 137 -4.37 -4.34 2.09
C ILE A 137 -3.49 -3.23 2.68
N ALA A 138 -4.08 -2.26 3.39
CA ALA A 138 -3.34 -1.19 4.07
C ALA A 138 -2.27 -1.75 5.02
N ARG A 139 -2.60 -2.80 5.80
CA ARG A 139 -1.64 -3.52 6.63
C ARG A 139 -0.51 -4.16 5.82
N LYS A 140 -0.83 -4.81 4.69
CA LYS A 140 0.18 -5.43 3.82
C LYS A 140 1.11 -4.39 3.21
N ILE A 141 0.57 -3.25 2.77
CA ILE A 141 1.36 -2.13 2.26
C ILE A 141 2.32 -1.62 3.34
N LEU A 142 1.85 -1.43 4.57
CA LEU A 142 2.71 -0.95 5.66
C LEU A 142 3.81 -1.94 6.03
N VAL A 143 3.52 -3.24 5.97
CA VAL A 143 4.55 -4.30 6.12
C VAL A 143 5.59 -4.21 5.01
N ALA A 144 5.15 -4.02 3.75
CA ALA A 144 6.07 -3.83 2.62
C ALA A 144 6.93 -2.58 2.81
N VAL A 145 6.35 -1.44 3.21
CA VAL A 145 7.09 -0.21 3.53
C VAL A 145 8.19 -0.47 4.57
N TRP A 146 7.88 -1.19 5.65
CA TRP A 146 8.87 -1.52 6.66
C TRP A 146 10.04 -2.33 6.09
N HIS A 147 9.75 -3.37 5.30
CA HIS A 147 10.79 -4.20 4.68
C HIS A 147 11.62 -3.41 3.66
N MET A 148 10.98 -2.61 2.83
CA MET A 148 11.65 -1.79 1.81
C MET A 148 12.60 -0.77 2.42
N LEU A 149 12.17 -0.09 3.48
CA LEU A 149 13.01 0.90 4.18
C LEU A 149 14.09 0.24 5.04
N SER A 150 13.83 -0.94 5.64
CA SER A 150 14.82 -1.67 6.45
C SER A 150 15.91 -2.33 5.61
N LYS A 151 15.55 -2.86 4.43
CA LYS A 151 16.48 -3.59 3.56
C LYS A 151 17.01 -2.77 2.40
N GLU A 152 16.47 -1.57 2.22
CA GLU A 152 16.77 -0.69 1.10
C GLU A 152 16.47 -1.31 -0.28
N GLU A 153 15.41 -2.07 -0.38
CA GLU A 153 14.94 -2.76 -1.59
C GLU A 153 13.68 -2.12 -2.15
N ASP A 154 13.46 -2.25 -3.46
CA ASP A 154 12.23 -1.81 -4.12
C ASP A 154 11.09 -2.81 -3.91
N PHE A 155 9.85 -2.36 -4.16
CA PHE A 155 8.69 -3.24 -4.07
C PHE A 155 8.69 -4.25 -5.20
N ILE A 156 8.70 -5.54 -4.84
CA ILE A 156 8.59 -6.64 -5.80
C ILE A 156 7.16 -7.19 -5.75
N ASP A 157 6.41 -7.01 -6.84
CA ASP A 157 5.10 -7.63 -6.98
C ASP A 157 5.24 -9.08 -7.46
N VAL A 158 5.23 -10.00 -6.49
CA VAL A 158 5.37 -11.44 -6.77
C VAL A 158 4.26 -11.97 -7.69
N TYR A 159 3.07 -11.36 -7.67
CA TYR A 159 1.97 -11.76 -8.55
C TYR A 159 2.24 -11.34 -10.01
N LEU A 160 2.71 -10.12 -10.21
CA LEU A 160 3.09 -9.63 -11.54
C LEU A 160 4.21 -10.49 -12.12
N LYS A 161 5.25 -10.77 -11.32
CA LYS A 161 6.36 -11.63 -11.74
C LYS A 161 5.90 -13.01 -12.18
N ARG A 162 5.01 -13.65 -11.45
CA ARG A 162 4.43 -14.95 -11.83
C ARG A 162 3.61 -14.88 -13.12
N LEU A 163 2.86 -13.81 -13.34
CA LEU A 163 2.11 -13.61 -14.58
C LEU A 163 3.04 -13.45 -15.79
N GLU A 164 4.14 -12.73 -15.62
CA GLU A 164 5.15 -12.56 -16.67
C GLU A 164 5.84 -13.90 -17.02
N GLU A 165 6.22 -14.67 -16.00
CA GLU A 165 6.79 -16.02 -16.17
C GLU A 165 5.80 -16.96 -16.90
N GLN A 166 4.52 -16.93 -16.54
CA GLN A 166 3.49 -17.74 -17.21
C GLN A 166 3.32 -17.34 -18.68
N ARG A 167 3.25 -16.04 -18.98
CA ARG A 167 3.13 -15.55 -20.36
C ARG A 167 4.34 -15.93 -21.22
N ALA A 168 5.54 -15.78 -20.67
CA ALA A 168 6.76 -16.18 -21.36
C ALA A 168 6.78 -17.69 -21.67
N MET A 169 6.29 -18.52 -20.74
CA MET A 169 6.16 -19.95 -20.92
C MET A 169 5.13 -20.31 -22.02
N GLU A 170 3.96 -19.66 -22.00
CA GLU A 170 2.92 -19.84 -23.03
C GLU A 170 3.41 -19.42 -24.41
N GLU A 171 4.16 -18.33 -24.51
CA GLU A 171 4.76 -17.86 -25.76
C GLU A 171 5.79 -18.87 -26.32
N ASN A 172 6.66 -19.40 -25.45
CA ASN A 172 7.61 -20.42 -25.82
C ASN A 172 6.92 -21.71 -26.31
N ILE A 173 5.83 -22.14 -25.66
CA ILE A 173 5.05 -23.31 -26.10
C ILE A 173 4.47 -23.06 -27.49
N ARG A 174 3.85 -21.90 -27.75
CA ARG A 174 3.32 -21.56 -29.08
C ARG A 174 4.40 -21.57 -30.17
N LEU A 175 5.59 -21.05 -29.85
CA LEU A 175 6.71 -21.08 -30.78
C LEU A 175 7.12 -22.53 -31.10
N LEU A 176 7.27 -23.40 -30.12
CA LEU A 176 7.58 -24.81 -30.31
C LEU A 176 6.52 -25.53 -31.14
N GLU A 177 5.25 -25.32 -30.87
CA GLU A 177 4.14 -25.86 -31.64
C GLU A 177 4.19 -25.41 -33.12
N SER A 178 4.55 -24.15 -33.38
CA SER A 178 4.69 -23.63 -34.73
C SER A 178 5.87 -24.26 -35.51
N PHE A 179 6.97 -24.60 -34.82
CA PHE A 179 8.11 -25.31 -35.41
C PHE A 179 7.80 -26.78 -35.70
N MET A 180 6.94 -27.41 -34.90
CA MET A 180 6.56 -28.84 -35.11
C MET A 180 5.47 -29.00 -36.18
N ALA A 181 4.76 -27.94 -36.52
CA ALA A 181 3.70 -27.95 -37.55
C ALA A 181 4.21 -27.66 -38.98
N ASN A 182 5.47 -27.26 -39.13
CA ASN A 182 6.18 -27.07 -40.41
C ASN A 182 7.14 -28.22 -40.70
#